data_cd9cce778836b978f3e1c336d893ce75
#
_entry.id   cd9cce778836b978f3e1c336d893ce75
#
_cell.length_a   1.000
_cell.length_b   1.000
_cell.length_c   1.000
_cell.angle_alpha   90.00
_cell.angle_beta   90.00
_cell.angle_gamma   90.00
#
_symmetry.space_group_name_H-M   'P 1'
#
loop_
_entity.id
_entity.type
_entity.pdbx_description
1 polymer ?
#
loop_
_entity_poly.entity_id
_entity_poly.type
_entity_poly.pdbx_seq_one_letter_code
_entity_poly.pdbx_strand_id
1 'polypeptide(L)'
;GQFEERLKNFINAVKEKDGEIIIFIDEIHMIVGAGGQGQMDVANIIKPELAHGTLKVIGATTLNEYQKYVETDAALERRFQQVYIAEPDVEDTITILRGIKDKYELHHGLSIRDSALISASTLSNRYISDRFLPDKAVDLIDEAASKLCMEMNSAPELIDNLKRKLMMLEVEREACLLYTSDAADDRVS
;
A
#
# COMPACT_ATOMS: atom_id res chain seq x y z
N GLY A 1 -30.49 -5.09 0.50
CA GLY A 1 -30.43 -5.07 1.95
C GLY A 1 -29.86 -3.79 2.55
N GLN A 2 -29.22 -3.89 3.68
CA GLN A 2 -28.67 -2.74 4.43
C GLN A 2 -27.63 -1.92 3.64
N PHE A 3 -26.86 -2.55 2.76
CA PHE A 3 -25.88 -1.85 1.93
C PHE A 3 -26.53 -0.95 0.87
N GLU A 4 -27.55 -1.45 0.20
CA GLU A 4 -28.31 -0.69 -0.79
C GLU A 4 -29.02 0.51 -0.19
N GLU A 5 -29.60 0.35 1.01
CA GLU A 5 -30.23 1.42 1.73
C GLU A 5 -29.24 2.52 2.14
N ARG A 6 -28.07 2.12 2.62
CA ARG A 6 -26.96 3.06 2.95
C ARG A 6 -26.48 3.80 1.72
N LEU A 7 -26.33 3.10 0.59
CA LEU A 7 -25.89 3.70 -0.67
C LEU A 7 -26.93 4.71 -1.18
N LYS A 8 -28.25 4.37 -1.15
CA LYS A 8 -29.31 5.30 -1.52
C LYS A 8 -29.34 6.54 -0.63
N ASN A 9 -29.19 6.35 0.67
CA ASN A 9 -29.14 7.46 1.64
C ASN A 9 -27.91 8.35 1.38
N PHE A 10 -26.76 7.76 1.09
CA PHE A 10 -25.54 8.50 0.70
C PHE A 10 -25.76 9.32 -0.56
N ILE A 11 -26.31 8.71 -1.63
CA ILE A 11 -26.60 9.39 -2.89
C ILE A 11 -27.56 10.55 -2.66
N ASN A 12 -28.63 10.35 -1.89
CA ASN A 12 -29.59 11.41 -1.57
C ASN A 12 -28.94 12.57 -0.80
N ALA A 13 -28.10 12.28 0.18
CA ALA A 13 -27.35 13.29 0.92
C ALA A 13 -26.39 14.11 0.03
N VAL A 14 -25.77 13.47 -0.96
CA VAL A 14 -24.92 14.14 -1.96
C VAL A 14 -25.76 15.04 -2.87
N LYS A 15 -26.94 14.58 -3.30
CA LYS A 15 -27.85 15.36 -4.15
C LYS A 15 -28.36 16.63 -3.45
N GLU A 16 -28.64 16.55 -2.14
CA GLU A 16 -29.07 17.70 -1.35
C GLU A 16 -28.04 18.84 -1.31
N LYS A 17 -26.77 18.52 -1.57
CA LYS A 17 -25.67 19.50 -1.63
C LYS A 17 -25.47 20.13 -3.01
N ASP A 18 -26.36 19.90 -3.95
CA ASP A 18 -26.50 20.55 -5.26
C ASP A 18 -25.15 20.83 -5.97
N GLY A 19 -24.36 19.77 -6.13
CA GLY A 19 -23.10 19.81 -6.90
C GLY A 19 -21.89 20.41 -6.18
N GLU A 20 -21.96 20.66 -4.89
CA GLU A 20 -20.79 21.02 -4.06
C GLU A 20 -19.84 19.82 -3.83
N ILE A 21 -20.38 18.59 -3.95
CA ILE A 21 -19.64 17.36 -3.68
C ILE A 21 -19.24 16.70 -5.00
N ILE A 22 -17.97 16.34 -5.12
CA ILE A 22 -17.45 15.50 -6.18
C ILE A 22 -17.11 14.15 -5.57
N ILE A 23 -17.68 13.07 -6.12
CA ILE A 23 -17.42 11.70 -5.67
C ILE A 23 -16.26 11.14 -6.49
N PHE A 24 -15.22 10.65 -5.81
CA PHE A 24 -14.18 9.86 -6.46
C PHE A 24 -14.49 8.37 -6.28
N ILE A 25 -14.51 7.64 -7.38
CA ILE A 25 -14.76 6.19 -7.41
C ILE A 25 -13.55 5.52 -8.06
N ASP A 26 -12.78 4.82 -7.24
CA ASP A 26 -11.73 3.96 -7.74
C ASP A 26 -12.33 2.66 -8.30
N GLU A 27 -11.68 2.09 -9.34
CA GLU A 27 -12.14 0.86 -10.01
C GLU A 27 -13.63 0.95 -10.43
N ILE A 28 -14.02 2.07 -11.06
CA ILE A 28 -15.43 2.32 -11.41
C ILE A 28 -16.04 1.19 -12.26
N HIS A 29 -15.24 0.45 -13.01
CA HIS A 29 -15.68 -0.71 -13.80
C HIS A 29 -16.30 -1.80 -12.92
N MET A 30 -15.91 -1.93 -11.66
CA MET A 30 -16.52 -2.89 -10.72
C MET A 30 -17.99 -2.55 -10.44
N ILE A 31 -18.33 -1.27 -10.45
CA ILE A 31 -19.70 -0.80 -10.22
C ILE A 31 -20.54 -0.91 -11.48
N VAL A 32 -19.93 -0.62 -12.64
CA VAL A 32 -20.61 -0.50 -13.93
C VAL A 32 -20.73 -1.85 -14.66
N GLY A 33 -19.69 -2.69 -14.58
CA GLY A 33 -19.52 -3.89 -15.39
C GLY A 33 -19.89 -5.21 -14.72
N ALA A 34 -20.08 -5.21 -13.42
CA ALA A 34 -20.24 -6.44 -12.67
C ALA A 34 -21.67 -6.98 -12.70
N GLY A 35 -21.95 -7.81 -13.69
CA GLY A 35 -23.17 -8.65 -13.75
C GLY A 35 -23.18 -9.86 -12.83
N GLY A 36 -22.45 -9.83 -11.68
CA GLY A 36 -22.46 -10.89 -10.68
C GLY A 36 -23.59 -10.75 -9.66
N GLN A 37 -24.07 -11.86 -9.11
CA GLN A 37 -25.10 -11.85 -8.05
C GLN A 37 -24.62 -10.99 -6.84
N GLY A 38 -25.31 -9.88 -6.58
CA GLY A 38 -25.00 -8.92 -5.49
C GLY A 38 -24.36 -7.60 -5.93
N GLN A 39 -23.70 -7.52 -7.08
CA GLN A 39 -23.15 -6.27 -7.64
C GLN A 39 -24.11 -5.61 -8.64
N MET A 40 -25.07 -6.37 -9.18
CA MET A 40 -26.15 -5.83 -10.04
C MET A 40 -26.95 -4.72 -9.35
N ASP A 41 -27.10 -4.79 -8.03
CA ASP A 41 -27.94 -3.85 -7.29
C ASP A 41 -27.28 -2.46 -7.20
N VAL A 42 -25.95 -2.41 -7.05
CA VAL A 42 -25.17 -1.16 -7.00
C VAL A 42 -25.17 -0.43 -8.34
N ALA A 43 -24.93 -1.19 -9.42
CA ALA A 43 -24.95 -0.64 -10.78
C ALA A 43 -26.32 -0.06 -11.13
N ASN A 44 -27.40 -0.74 -10.77
CA ASN A 44 -28.77 -0.30 -11.01
C ASN A 44 -29.16 0.97 -10.21
N ILE A 45 -28.51 1.20 -9.08
CA ILE A 45 -28.74 2.42 -8.27
C ILE A 45 -27.91 3.59 -8.81
N ILE A 46 -26.65 3.37 -9.18
CA ILE A 46 -25.74 4.45 -9.58
C ILE A 46 -25.90 4.85 -11.05
N LYS A 47 -26.11 3.90 -11.98
CA LYS A 47 -26.24 4.20 -13.40
C LYS A 47 -27.29 5.26 -13.74
N PRO A 48 -28.52 5.22 -13.20
CA PRO A 48 -29.52 6.26 -13.48
C PRO A 48 -29.06 7.64 -13.00
N GLU A 49 -28.40 7.71 -11.84
CA GLU A 49 -27.93 8.96 -11.26
C GLU A 49 -26.78 9.58 -12.05
N LEU A 50 -25.88 8.76 -12.57
CA LEU A 50 -24.84 9.18 -13.49
C LEU A 50 -25.46 9.63 -14.84
N ALA A 51 -26.45 8.89 -15.34
CA ALA A 51 -27.12 9.22 -16.58
C ALA A 51 -27.91 10.53 -16.50
N HIS A 52 -28.46 10.88 -15.36
CA HIS A 52 -29.18 12.15 -15.15
C HIS A 52 -28.23 13.34 -14.90
N GLY A 53 -26.93 13.09 -14.64
CA GLY A 53 -25.96 14.15 -14.32
C GLY A 53 -26.18 14.81 -12.96
N THR A 54 -26.93 14.16 -12.08
CA THR A 54 -27.21 14.63 -10.71
C THR A 54 -26.03 14.46 -9.78
N LEU A 55 -25.09 13.58 -10.15
CA LEU A 55 -23.85 13.34 -9.41
C LEU A 55 -22.65 13.81 -10.22
N LYS A 56 -21.75 14.55 -9.59
CA LYS A 56 -20.42 14.83 -10.13
C LYS A 56 -19.47 13.74 -9.68
N VAL A 57 -18.92 12.98 -10.64
CA VAL A 57 -18.11 11.80 -10.37
C VAL A 57 -16.81 11.86 -11.14
N ILE A 58 -15.73 11.50 -10.47
CA ILE A 58 -14.43 11.18 -11.05
C ILE A 58 -14.24 9.68 -10.89
N GLY A 59 -14.22 8.93 -11.98
CA GLY A 59 -13.98 7.48 -11.95
C GLY A 59 -12.56 7.16 -12.40
N ALA A 60 -11.88 6.28 -11.68
CA ALA A 60 -10.60 5.72 -12.10
C ALA A 60 -10.79 4.27 -12.55
N THR A 61 -10.09 3.87 -13.60
CA THR A 61 -10.08 2.49 -14.12
C THR A 61 -8.90 2.29 -15.07
N THR A 62 -8.59 1.05 -15.42
CA THR A 62 -7.61 0.75 -16.46
C THR A 62 -8.18 0.95 -17.86
N LEU A 63 -7.30 1.16 -18.85
CA LEU A 63 -7.72 1.35 -20.24
C LEU A 63 -8.49 0.16 -20.78
N ASN A 64 -8.05 -1.06 -20.47
CA ASN A 64 -8.71 -2.29 -20.92
C ASN A 64 -10.11 -2.45 -20.34
N GLU A 65 -10.27 -2.10 -19.08
CA GLU A 65 -11.56 -2.17 -18.38
C GLU A 65 -12.51 -1.06 -18.79
N TYR A 66 -11.97 0.13 -19.08
CA TYR A 66 -12.74 1.21 -19.68
C TYR A 66 -13.36 0.77 -21.00
N GLN A 67 -12.55 0.24 -21.93
CA GLN A 67 -13.03 -0.26 -23.21
C GLN A 67 -14.06 -1.36 -23.06
N LYS A 68 -13.86 -2.27 -22.14
CA LYS A 68 -14.73 -3.43 -21.94
C LYS A 68 -16.07 -3.09 -21.30
N TYR A 69 -16.10 -2.16 -20.35
CA TYR A 69 -17.26 -1.93 -19.49
C TYR A 69 -17.89 -0.56 -19.62
N VAL A 70 -17.13 0.48 -19.98
CA VAL A 70 -17.66 1.84 -20.08
C VAL A 70 -17.99 2.20 -21.52
N GLU A 71 -17.12 1.95 -22.48
CA GLU A 71 -17.37 2.21 -23.92
C GLU A 71 -18.51 1.36 -24.48
N THR A 72 -18.74 0.16 -23.94
CA THR A 72 -19.83 -0.71 -24.36
C THR A 72 -21.20 -0.25 -23.87
N ASP A 73 -21.26 0.62 -22.88
CA ASP A 73 -22.48 1.20 -22.32
C ASP A 73 -22.68 2.63 -22.82
N ALA A 74 -23.53 2.78 -23.89
CA ALA A 74 -23.78 4.07 -24.51
C ALA A 74 -24.35 5.14 -23.57
N ALA A 75 -24.95 4.76 -22.45
CA ALA A 75 -25.45 5.71 -21.45
C ALA A 75 -24.33 6.33 -20.64
N LEU A 76 -23.29 5.55 -20.35
CA LEU A 76 -22.12 5.98 -19.59
C LEU A 76 -21.09 6.69 -20.48
N GLU A 77 -20.82 6.16 -21.66
CA GLU A 77 -19.90 6.76 -22.64
C GLU A 77 -20.21 8.25 -22.89
N ARG A 78 -21.49 8.59 -23.03
CA ARG A 78 -21.94 9.98 -23.26
C ARG A 78 -21.84 10.88 -22.04
N ARG A 79 -21.57 10.34 -20.85
CA ARG A 79 -21.57 11.08 -19.56
C ARG A 79 -20.20 11.23 -18.94
N PHE A 80 -19.25 10.39 -19.34
CA PHE A 80 -17.89 10.47 -18.89
C PHE A 80 -16.98 11.06 -19.94
N GLN A 81 -16.27 12.14 -19.58
CA GLN A 81 -15.14 12.64 -20.37
C GLN A 81 -13.91 11.85 -19.99
N GLN A 82 -13.32 11.16 -20.96
CA GLN A 82 -12.08 10.41 -20.76
C GLN A 82 -10.90 11.36 -20.56
N VAL A 83 -10.12 11.11 -19.53
CA VAL A 83 -8.84 11.76 -19.24
C VAL A 83 -7.77 10.68 -19.15
N TYR A 84 -6.93 10.61 -20.18
CA TYR A 84 -5.85 9.62 -20.22
C TYR A 84 -4.67 10.10 -19.38
N ILE A 85 -4.23 9.27 -18.43
CA ILE A 85 -3.06 9.49 -17.60
C ILE A 85 -1.97 8.53 -18.08
N ALA A 86 -0.93 9.09 -18.71
CA ALA A 86 0.21 8.31 -19.18
C ALA A 86 1.13 7.91 -18.02
N GLU A 87 1.92 6.85 -18.23
CA GLU A 87 3.02 6.51 -17.34
C GLU A 87 4.02 7.68 -17.29
N PRO A 88 4.43 8.15 -16.10
CA PRO A 88 5.43 9.21 -15.99
C PRO A 88 6.79 8.73 -16.46
N ASP A 89 7.60 9.64 -16.96
CA ASP A 89 8.99 9.34 -17.30
C ASP A 89 9.89 9.27 -16.05
N VAL A 90 11.20 9.02 -16.26
CA VAL A 90 12.17 8.90 -15.15
C VAL A 90 12.32 10.21 -14.40
N GLU A 91 12.30 11.37 -15.07
CA GLU A 91 12.46 12.70 -14.47
C GLU A 91 11.23 13.08 -13.64
N ASP A 92 10.06 12.84 -14.18
CA ASP A 92 8.78 13.00 -13.46
C ASP A 92 8.72 12.09 -12.23
N THR A 93 9.16 10.82 -12.39
CA THR A 93 9.22 9.86 -11.29
C THR A 93 10.15 10.33 -10.16
N ILE A 94 11.33 10.87 -10.47
CA ILE A 94 12.24 11.44 -9.47
C ILE A 94 11.54 12.58 -8.71
N THR A 95 10.80 13.43 -9.41
CA THR A 95 10.07 14.54 -8.82
C THR A 95 8.96 14.04 -7.88
N ILE A 96 8.22 13.01 -8.30
CA ILE A 96 7.21 12.33 -7.46
C ILE A 96 7.85 11.75 -6.20
N LEU A 97 8.96 11.01 -6.35
CA LEU A 97 9.68 10.39 -5.23
C LEU A 97 10.19 11.44 -4.23
N ARG A 98 10.68 12.58 -4.70
CA ARG A 98 11.05 13.71 -3.83
C ARG A 98 9.87 14.22 -3.02
N GLY A 99 8.68 14.27 -3.62
CA GLY A 99 7.46 14.71 -2.96
C GLY A 99 6.96 13.77 -1.85
N ILE A 100 7.26 12.48 -1.94
CA ILE A 100 6.84 11.46 -0.95
C ILE A 100 7.96 11.05 0.00
N LYS A 101 9.20 11.46 -0.26
CA LYS A 101 10.42 11.10 0.48
C LYS A 101 10.24 11.22 2.00
N ASP A 102 9.78 12.37 2.48
CA ASP A 102 9.66 12.65 3.92
C ASP A 102 8.74 11.67 4.64
N LYS A 103 7.71 11.18 3.95
CA LYS A 103 6.78 10.17 4.51
C LYS A 103 7.47 8.83 4.68
N TYR A 104 8.29 8.41 3.71
CA TYR A 104 9.07 7.18 3.77
C TYR A 104 10.19 7.27 4.82
N GLU A 105 10.88 8.40 4.90
CA GLU A 105 11.88 8.66 5.95
C GLU A 105 11.27 8.54 7.35
N LEU A 106 10.09 9.13 7.55
CA LEU A 106 9.37 9.06 8.82
C LEU A 106 8.90 7.63 9.13
N HIS A 107 8.41 6.90 8.12
CA HIS A 107 7.89 5.54 8.29
C HIS A 107 9.00 4.55 8.66
N HIS A 108 10.12 4.60 7.96
CA HIS A 108 11.24 3.66 8.17
C HIS A 108 12.25 4.15 9.21
N GLY A 109 12.18 5.41 9.67
CA GLY A 109 13.10 5.97 10.65
C GLY A 109 14.54 6.12 10.14
N LEU A 110 14.72 6.32 8.83
CA LEU A 110 16.02 6.48 8.18
C LEU A 110 16.01 7.64 7.18
N SER A 111 17.20 8.14 6.81
CA SER A 111 17.33 9.22 5.83
C SER A 111 17.60 8.67 4.43
N ILE A 112 16.85 9.14 3.44
CA ILE A 112 16.94 8.74 2.03
C ILE A 112 17.68 9.83 1.25
N ARG A 113 18.80 9.50 0.67
CA ARG A 113 19.58 10.44 -0.15
C ARG A 113 18.92 10.66 -1.51
N ASP A 114 19.04 11.86 -2.07
CA ASP A 114 18.52 12.17 -3.42
C ASP A 114 19.10 11.25 -4.50
N SER A 115 20.38 10.87 -4.36
CA SER A 115 21.00 9.87 -5.24
C SER A 115 20.33 8.50 -5.22
N ALA A 116 19.71 8.12 -4.10
CA ALA A 116 18.95 6.86 -4.01
C ALA A 116 17.64 6.96 -4.80
N LEU A 117 16.95 8.10 -4.76
CA LEU A 117 15.74 8.35 -5.55
C LEU A 117 16.02 8.29 -7.05
N ILE A 118 17.12 8.94 -7.48
CA ILE A 118 17.57 8.91 -8.88
C ILE A 118 17.92 7.48 -9.30
N SER A 119 18.66 6.74 -8.46
CA SER A 119 19.01 5.35 -8.73
C SER A 119 17.78 4.44 -8.78
N ALA A 120 16.85 4.59 -7.85
CA ALA A 120 15.61 3.79 -7.82
C ALA A 120 14.78 4.01 -9.10
N SER A 121 14.59 5.26 -9.54
CA SER A 121 13.86 5.58 -10.76
C SER A 121 14.56 5.01 -12.01
N THR A 122 15.87 5.18 -12.10
CA THR A 122 16.64 4.74 -13.29
C THR A 122 16.75 3.21 -13.36
N LEU A 123 17.05 2.56 -12.22
CA LEU A 123 17.24 1.11 -12.18
C LEU A 123 15.91 0.36 -12.32
N SER A 124 14.84 0.84 -11.68
CA SER A 124 13.52 0.24 -11.84
C SER A 124 13.02 0.34 -13.28
N ASN A 125 13.23 1.48 -13.93
CA ASN A 125 12.86 1.65 -15.34
C ASN A 125 13.65 0.70 -16.26
N ARG A 126 14.91 0.46 -15.94
CA ARG A 126 15.80 -0.36 -16.78
C ARG A 126 15.60 -1.87 -16.58
N TYR A 127 15.36 -2.32 -15.36
CA TYR A 127 15.42 -3.73 -14.99
C TYR A 127 14.07 -4.34 -14.61
N ILE A 128 13.06 -3.53 -14.29
CA ILE A 128 11.72 -4.00 -13.95
C ILE A 128 10.78 -3.68 -15.10
N SER A 129 10.41 -4.71 -15.88
CA SER A 129 9.58 -4.58 -17.08
C SER A 129 8.11 -4.95 -16.87
N ASP A 130 7.77 -5.62 -15.80
CA ASP A 130 6.44 -6.13 -15.48
C ASP A 130 5.57 -5.13 -14.68
N ARG A 131 6.12 -3.98 -14.32
CA ARG A 131 5.44 -2.90 -13.60
C ARG A 131 5.72 -1.54 -14.22
N PHE A 132 4.88 -0.57 -13.90
CA PHE A 132 4.95 0.79 -14.41
C PHE A 132 5.56 1.76 -13.41
N LEU A 133 6.12 2.88 -13.91
CA LEU A 133 6.49 4.02 -13.09
C LEU A 133 5.22 4.78 -12.67
N PRO A 134 5.15 5.40 -11.47
CA PRO A 134 6.22 5.47 -10.47
C PRO A 134 6.29 4.27 -9.53
N ASP A 135 5.30 3.36 -9.54
CA ASP A 135 5.09 2.31 -8.53
C ASP A 135 6.33 1.43 -8.35
N LYS A 136 6.93 0.94 -9.45
CA LYS A 136 8.14 0.11 -9.38
C LYS A 136 9.35 0.81 -8.73
N ALA A 137 9.43 2.13 -8.82
CA ALA A 137 10.49 2.91 -8.18
C ALA A 137 10.18 3.14 -6.68
N VAL A 138 8.92 3.35 -6.35
CA VAL A 138 8.42 3.46 -4.97
C VAL A 138 8.66 2.15 -4.22
N ASP A 139 8.24 1.01 -4.80
CA ASP A 139 8.46 -0.32 -4.24
C ASP A 139 9.95 -0.60 -3.98
N LEU A 140 10.83 -0.21 -4.92
CA LEU A 140 12.27 -0.43 -4.76
C LEU A 140 12.86 0.38 -3.59
N ILE A 141 12.37 1.59 -3.35
CA ILE A 141 12.77 2.41 -2.19
C ILE A 141 12.25 1.79 -0.90
N ASP A 142 11.00 1.38 -0.89
CA ASP A 142 10.36 0.79 0.29
C ASP A 142 11.06 -0.51 0.71
N GLU A 143 11.34 -1.38 -0.24
CA GLU A 143 12.06 -2.65 0.00
C GLU A 143 13.50 -2.41 0.48
N ALA A 144 14.22 -1.48 -0.16
CA ALA A 144 15.58 -1.13 0.25
C ALA A 144 15.62 -0.53 1.67
N ALA A 145 14.67 0.35 1.99
CA ALA A 145 14.54 0.96 3.31
C ALA A 145 14.20 -0.09 4.38
N SER A 146 13.24 -0.97 4.09
CA SER A 146 12.86 -2.08 4.98
C SER A 146 14.02 -3.01 5.26
N LYS A 147 14.80 -3.37 4.24
CA LYS A 147 16.00 -4.21 4.39
C LYS A 147 17.05 -3.55 5.28
N LEU A 148 17.34 -2.26 5.07
CA LEU A 148 18.27 -1.52 5.91
C LEU A 148 17.80 -1.44 7.37
N CYS A 149 16.50 -1.22 7.61
CA CYS A 149 15.94 -1.24 8.96
C CYS A 149 16.13 -2.60 9.64
N MET A 150 15.91 -3.69 8.91
CA MET A 150 16.16 -5.04 9.43
C MET A 150 17.64 -5.25 9.78
N GLU A 151 18.56 -4.83 8.90
CA GLU A 151 20.01 -4.94 9.13
C GLU A 151 20.47 -4.10 10.34
N MET A 152 19.93 -2.89 10.49
CA MET A 152 20.24 -2.00 11.64
C MET A 152 19.70 -2.54 12.95
N ASN A 153 18.54 -3.17 12.96
CA ASN A 153 17.91 -3.73 14.14
C ASN A 153 18.40 -5.15 14.46
N SER A 154 19.01 -5.84 13.50
CA SER A 154 19.63 -7.15 13.71
C SER A 154 20.98 -6.93 14.39
N ALA A 155 21.17 -7.49 15.61
CA ALA A 155 22.51 -7.54 16.20
C ALA A 155 23.41 -8.31 15.23
N PRO A 156 24.64 -7.82 14.90
CA PRO A 156 25.57 -8.57 14.08
C PRO A 156 25.68 -9.99 14.62
N GLU A 157 25.66 -10.99 13.74
CA GLU A 157 25.65 -12.42 14.09
C GLU A 157 26.73 -12.77 15.13
N LEU A 158 27.84 -12.05 15.06
CA LEU A 158 28.96 -12.17 16.02
C LEU A 158 28.58 -11.74 17.43
N ILE A 159 27.79 -10.69 17.59
CA ILE A 159 27.28 -10.20 18.90
C ILE A 159 26.25 -11.17 19.45
N ASP A 160 25.36 -11.69 18.62
CA ASP A 160 24.34 -12.66 19.03
C ASP A 160 24.97 -13.97 19.51
N ASN A 161 25.97 -14.46 18.77
CA ASN A 161 26.76 -15.64 19.16
C ASN A 161 27.53 -15.42 20.46
N LEU A 162 28.10 -14.23 20.68
CA LEU A 162 28.79 -13.90 21.96
C LEU A 162 27.81 -13.81 23.11
N LYS A 163 26.62 -13.22 22.93
CA LYS A 163 25.58 -13.18 23.97
C LYS A 163 25.09 -14.58 24.34
N ARG A 164 24.90 -15.47 23.37
CA ARG A 164 24.54 -16.89 23.62
C ARG A 164 25.61 -17.62 24.41
N LYS A 165 26.90 -17.43 24.04
CA LYS A 165 28.01 -18.01 24.81
C LYS A 165 28.08 -17.48 26.24
N LEU A 166 27.89 -16.19 26.45
CA LEU A 166 27.90 -15.55 27.77
C LEU A 166 26.78 -16.12 28.64
N MET A 167 25.56 -16.24 28.08
CA MET A 167 24.42 -16.83 28.78
C MET A 167 24.67 -18.31 29.16
N MET A 168 25.29 -19.08 28.27
CA MET A 168 25.67 -20.46 28.54
C MET A 168 26.67 -20.56 29.70
N LEU A 169 27.69 -19.73 29.71
CA LEU A 169 28.70 -19.68 30.75
C LEU A 169 28.13 -19.19 32.12
N GLU A 170 27.16 -18.29 32.10
CA GLU A 170 26.44 -17.86 33.30
C GLU A 170 25.64 -19.01 33.91
N VAL A 171 24.93 -19.78 33.08
CA VAL A 171 24.18 -20.97 33.53
C VAL A 171 25.13 -22.03 34.09
N GLU A 172 26.26 -22.31 33.42
CA GLU A 172 27.26 -23.25 33.92
C GLU A 172 27.85 -22.79 35.24
N ARG A 173 28.15 -21.50 35.41
CA ARG A 173 28.65 -20.93 36.68
C ARG A 173 27.63 -21.12 37.79
N GLU A 174 26.34 -20.82 37.54
CA GLU A 174 25.29 -21.02 38.56
C GLU A 174 25.14 -22.50 38.96
N ALA A 175 25.17 -23.41 37.97
CA ALA A 175 25.10 -24.83 38.19
C ALA A 175 26.30 -25.30 39.06
N CYS A 176 27.52 -24.84 38.77
CA CYS A 176 28.71 -25.15 39.57
C CYS A 176 28.61 -24.60 41.00
N LEU A 177 28.07 -23.42 41.21
CA LEU A 177 27.87 -22.85 42.54
C LEU A 177 26.84 -23.60 43.37
N LEU A 178 25.77 -24.10 42.78
CA LEU A 178 24.80 -24.94 43.42
C LEU A 178 25.40 -26.28 43.86
N TYR A 179 26.18 -26.93 42.98
CA TYR A 179 26.86 -28.18 43.30
C TYR A 179 27.93 -28.04 44.39
N THR A 180 28.61 -26.91 44.48
CA THR A 180 29.61 -26.67 45.54
C THR A 180 28.96 -26.30 46.87
N SER A 181 27.75 -25.72 46.88
CA SER A 181 26.98 -25.43 48.08
C SER A 181 26.41 -26.71 48.70
N ASP A 182 25.84 -27.64 47.89
CA ASP A 182 25.33 -28.93 48.34
C ASP A 182 26.45 -29.85 48.93
N ALA A 183 27.64 -29.82 48.29
CA ALA A 183 28.79 -30.57 48.75
C ALA A 183 29.42 -30.03 50.04
N ALA A 184 29.12 -28.80 50.44
CA ALA A 184 29.58 -28.22 51.70
C ALA A 184 28.64 -28.58 52.87
N ASP A 185 27.34 -28.68 52.63
CA ASP A 185 26.35 -29.09 53.65
C ASP A 185 26.45 -30.57 54.04
N ASP A 186 26.82 -31.45 53.11
CA ASP A 186 27.05 -32.89 53.38
C ASP A 186 28.27 -33.18 54.24
N ARG A 187 29.14 -32.22 54.51
CA ARG A 187 30.34 -32.38 55.35
C ARG A 187 30.17 -31.91 56.81
N VAL A 188 29.00 -31.43 57.19
CA VAL A 188 28.68 -30.88 58.53
C VAL A 188 27.68 -31.75 59.29
N SER A 189 27.33 -32.94 58.79
CA SER A 189 26.46 -33.89 59.44
C SER A 189 27.21 -35.01 60.08
#